data_f1265dc8c4824c880d23aa6ff9e973f0
#
_entry.id   f1265dc8c4824c880d23aa6ff9e973f0
#
_cell.length_a   1.000
_cell.length_b   1.000
_cell.length_c   1.000
_cell.angle_alpha   90.00
_cell.angle_beta   90.00
_cell.angle_gamma   90.00
#
_symmetry.space_group_name_H-M   'P 1'
#
loop_
_entity.id
_entity.type
_entity.pdbx_description
1 polymer ?
#
loop_
_entity_poly.entity_id
_entity_poly.type
_entity_poly.pdbx_seq_one_letter_code
_entity_poly.pdbx_strand_id
1 'polypeptide(L)'
;MIHAHKRSATAPAFVRIASAMLALGASFAADSACAWTAAGGRRGLEDPVAAKDTPWLLAVPDFKPGDGGVAGGDCPQVTSTYTNASFEGGQYILQAGFAEGEIAATSYTLSPSDFPLRINLIEMIFATSNAAVATTTKWSVIVWQGTPATGTVAYSYSSDGVVLPHLQMSPGTNGTNVQFGIDPADPEQMVVLDNGSHTFSVGFRIDDHNNQTADPCLVAPPPSSNAFPTTDVGGLAAPTTNWLYLINCGALGCPPGWKTFAQLPAICRPSGDWVMRVTWTPQQCEIPGACCLPNGTCQVLTNSACVAQGGTFTSEGSQCTGSTCTQNICPCCFPATGGCLTLSPAACQQAGGIAGPTGQSCTGYVCFPTGACCLPNGTCIGPVSPAACAAQNGVFQGNATTCSPGLCPEPFGAACFPNGFCIQLTAAQAADAGAVWKGPGTSCADGDGDGTADACEASNPADLNGDGVVGAADITILLSAWGAAGGSADLNGDGVVGSADITILLSSWG
;
A
#
# COMPACT_ATOMS: atom_id res chain seq x y z
N MET A 1 -14.36 -26.88 -38.34
CA MET A 1 -13.92 -28.22 -37.91
C MET A 1 -13.20 -28.02 -36.59
N ILE A 2 -13.93 -28.17 -35.49
CA ILE A 2 -13.39 -28.03 -34.15
C ILE A 2 -12.97 -29.42 -33.70
N HIS A 3 -11.68 -29.66 -33.56
CA HIS A 3 -11.17 -30.90 -33.00
C HIS A 3 -11.40 -30.90 -31.50
N ALA A 4 -12.42 -31.62 -31.06
CA ALA A 4 -12.55 -32.03 -29.70
C ALA A 4 -11.46 -33.06 -29.39
N HIS A 5 -10.40 -32.67 -28.72
CA HIS A 5 -9.49 -33.59 -28.09
C HIS A 5 -10.21 -34.31 -26.94
N LYS A 6 -10.66 -35.53 -27.22
CA LYS A 6 -10.96 -36.51 -26.18
C LYS A 6 -9.63 -36.87 -25.52
N ARG A 7 -9.24 -36.18 -24.47
CA ARG A 7 -8.15 -36.65 -23.61
C ARG A 7 -8.72 -37.70 -22.67
N SER A 8 -8.20 -38.91 -22.83
CA SER A 8 -8.43 -39.99 -21.88
C SER A 8 -7.77 -39.59 -20.56
N ALA A 9 -8.56 -39.21 -19.60
CA ALA A 9 -8.08 -38.93 -18.26
C ALA A 9 -7.78 -40.25 -17.55
N THR A 10 -6.52 -40.57 -17.38
CA THR A 10 -6.06 -41.69 -16.53
C THR A 10 -5.48 -41.17 -15.20
N ALA A 11 -5.95 -40.05 -14.69
CA ALA A 11 -5.56 -39.52 -13.41
C ALA A 11 -6.75 -39.57 -12.44
N PRO A 12 -6.57 -39.89 -11.15
CA PRO A 12 -7.65 -39.93 -10.20
C PRO A 12 -8.11 -38.51 -9.86
N ALA A 13 -9.22 -38.09 -10.47
CA ALA A 13 -9.96 -36.95 -9.96
C ALA A 13 -10.70 -37.44 -8.71
N PHE A 14 -10.46 -36.76 -7.58
CA PHE A 14 -11.14 -37.11 -6.34
C PHE A 14 -12.34 -36.21 -6.16
N VAL A 15 -13.52 -36.81 -6.23
CA VAL A 15 -14.76 -36.21 -5.75
C VAL A 15 -15.24 -37.03 -4.58
N ARG A 16 -15.57 -36.37 -3.52
CA ARG A 16 -16.21 -37.01 -2.37
C ARG A 16 -17.56 -36.38 -2.11
N ILE A 17 -18.54 -37.21 -1.92
CA ILE A 17 -19.91 -36.87 -1.55
C ILE A 17 -20.13 -37.40 -0.14
N ALA A 18 -20.48 -36.58 0.81
CA ALA A 18 -20.85 -37.04 2.14
C ALA A 18 -22.34 -36.93 2.36
N SER A 19 -22.86 -38.01 2.84
CA SER A 19 -24.20 -38.06 3.39
C SER A 19 -24.12 -38.42 4.86
N ALA A 20 -24.64 -37.57 5.76
CA ALA A 20 -24.87 -37.95 7.14
C ALA A 20 -26.34 -38.09 7.40
N MET A 21 -26.71 -39.23 7.94
CA MET A 21 -28.01 -39.49 8.51
C MET A 21 -28.05 -38.98 9.97
N LEU A 22 -28.99 -38.07 10.26
CA LEU A 22 -29.57 -37.96 11.59
C LEU A 22 -31.04 -37.56 11.46
N ALA A 23 -31.92 -38.51 11.73
CA ALA A 23 -33.35 -38.26 11.88
C ALA A 23 -33.58 -37.67 13.27
N LEU A 24 -34.04 -36.44 13.33
CA LEU A 24 -34.64 -35.86 14.54
C LEU A 24 -35.91 -35.14 14.17
N GLY A 25 -37.00 -35.68 14.67
CA GLY A 25 -38.34 -35.13 14.55
C GLY A 25 -38.42 -33.74 15.15
N ALA A 26 -38.74 -32.75 14.32
CA ALA A 26 -39.25 -31.47 14.79
C ALA A 26 -40.61 -31.27 14.14
N SER A 27 -41.63 -31.14 15.01
CA SER A 27 -42.99 -30.78 14.62
C SER A 27 -42.99 -29.37 14.08
N PHE A 28 -43.25 -29.19 12.81
CA PHE A 28 -43.55 -27.90 12.22
C PHE A 28 -45.05 -27.77 12.03
N ALA A 29 -45.59 -26.64 12.48
CA ALA A 29 -46.97 -26.24 12.19
C ALA A 29 -47.08 -26.07 10.67
N ALA A 30 -48.01 -26.80 10.10
CA ALA A 30 -48.40 -26.69 8.71
C ALA A 30 -49.17 -25.37 8.53
N ASP A 31 -48.51 -24.33 8.00
CA ASP A 31 -49.22 -23.21 7.40
C ASP A 31 -49.24 -23.43 5.89
N SER A 32 -50.49 -23.64 5.46
CA SER A 32 -51.07 -23.51 4.13
C SER A 32 -50.12 -23.64 2.92
N ALA A 33 -49.96 -24.87 2.45
CA ALA A 33 -49.55 -25.14 1.09
C ALA A 33 -50.57 -24.48 0.13
N CYS A 34 -50.18 -23.41 -0.53
CA CYS A 34 -50.84 -22.97 -1.75
C CYS A 34 -50.60 -24.03 -2.81
N ALA A 35 -51.64 -24.83 -3.11
CA ALA A 35 -51.65 -25.75 -4.23
C ALA A 35 -51.45 -24.95 -5.52
N TRP A 36 -50.33 -25.05 -6.13
CA TRP A 36 -50.04 -24.56 -7.47
C TRP A 36 -50.80 -25.39 -8.49
N THR A 37 -51.86 -24.81 -9.03
CA THR A 37 -52.50 -25.34 -10.25
C THR A 37 -51.53 -25.12 -11.40
N ALA A 38 -51.35 -26.13 -12.23
CA ALA A 38 -50.45 -26.21 -13.37
C ALA A 38 -50.71 -25.10 -14.41
N ALA A 39 -50.25 -23.92 -14.15
CA ALA A 39 -50.16 -22.82 -15.09
C ALA A 39 -48.84 -22.06 -14.85
N GLY A 40 -47.78 -22.55 -15.44
CA GLY A 40 -46.74 -21.73 -16.00
C GLY A 40 -45.69 -21.13 -15.11
N GLY A 41 -45.41 -21.64 -13.93
CA GLY A 41 -44.33 -21.09 -13.11
C GLY A 41 -43.29 -22.16 -12.74
N ARG A 42 -42.12 -22.15 -13.39
CA ARG A 42 -41.05 -23.08 -13.11
C ARG A 42 -40.36 -22.91 -11.75
N ARG A 43 -40.68 -21.87 -11.02
CA ARG A 43 -40.05 -21.56 -9.74
C ARG A 43 -41.10 -20.97 -8.80
N GLY A 44 -41.82 -21.82 -8.15
CA GLY A 44 -42.86 -21.40 -7.23
C GLY A 44 -42.74 -21.95 -5.82
N LEU A 45 -41.72 -22.74 -5.57
CA LEU A 45 -41.50 -23.35 -4.26
C LEU A 45 -40.06 -23.12 -3.82
N GLU A 46 -39.82 -21.95 -3.29
CA GLU A 46 -38.63 -21.69 -2.48
C GLU A 46 -38.95 -22.06 -1.04
N ASP A 47 -38.73 -23.31 -0.65
CA ASP A 47 -38.85 -23.70 0.76
C ASP A 47 -37.47 -23.54 1.43
N PRO A 48 -37.34 -22.81 2.55
CA PRO A 48 -36.13 -22.77 3.30
C PRO A 48 -35.83 -24.17 3.86
N VAL A 49 -34.71 -24.72 3.46
CA VAL A 49 -34.23 -26.01 3.93
C VAL A 49 -33.27 -25.79 5.09
N ALA A 50 -33.65 -26.21 6.27
CA ALA A 50 -32.74 -26.26 7.42
C ALA A 50 -31.80 -27.46 7.25
N ALA A 51 -30.61 -27.21 6.77
CA ALA A 51 -29.55 -28.21 6.81
C ALA A 51 -28.99 -28.26 8.23
N LYS A 52 -29.33 -29.29 8.95
CA LYS A 52 -28.69 -29.60 10.22
C LYS A 52 -27.44 -30.41 9.92
N ASP A 53 -26.30 -29.88 10.29
CA ASP A 53 -25.02 -30.56 10.17
C ASP A 53 -24.74 -31.05 8.75
N THR A 54 -24.42 -30.11 7.84
CA THR A 54 -23.88 -30.49 6.53
C THR A 54 -22.58 -31.23 6.77
N PRO A 55 -22.53 -32.56 6.50
CA PRO A 55 -21.31 -33.29 6.75
C PRO A 55 -20.26 -32.85 5.73
N TRP A 56 -19.17 -32.40 6.24
CA TRP A 56 -17.99 -32.17 5.44
C TRP A 56 -17.46 -33.48 4.87
N LEU A 57 -17.36 -33.56 3.60
CA LEU A 57 -16.51 -34.52 2.98
C LEU A 57 -15.16 -33.90 2.72
N LEU A 58 -14.30 -34.07 3.69
CA LEU A 58 -12.90 -33.85 3.48
C LEU A 58 -12.34 -34.95 2.61
N ALA A 59 -12.02 -34.66 1.40
CA ALA A 59 -11.43 -35.61 0.52
C ALA A 59 -9.94 -35.52 0.42
N VAL A 60 -9.33 -34.52 0.96
CA VAL A 60 -7.89 -34.40 0.99
C VAL A 60 -7.46 -34.35 2.45
N PRO A 61 -6.68 -35.33 2.94
CA PRO A 61 -5.99 -35.16 4.22
C PRO A 61 -5.13 -33.92 4.12
N ASP A 62 -5.21 -33.05 5.11
CA ASP A 62 -4.42 -31.83 5.25
C ASP A 62 -4.85 -30.59 4.47
N PHE A 63 -5.96 -30.60 3.72
CA PHE A 63 -6.50 -29.37 3.13
C PHE A 63 -7.38 -28.65 4.18
N LYS A 64 -6.78 -27.76 4.97
CA LYS A 64 -7.50 -26.80 5.79
C LYS A 64 -7.57 -25.47 5.03
N PRO A 65 -8.76 -24.94 4.69
CA PRO A 65 -8.88 -23.59 4.23
C PRO A 65 -8.32 -22.65 5.32
N GLY A 66 -7.23 -21.98 5.04
CA GLY A 66 -6.64 -21.00 5.97
C GLY A 66 -5.34 -21.37 6.66
N ASP A 67 -4.91 -22.62 6.69
CA ASP A 67 -3.56 -22.99 7.12
C ASP A 67 -2.59 -22.96 5.91
N GLY A 68 -2.53 -21.84 5.22
CA GLY A 68 -1.48 -21.55 4.25
C GLY A 68 -0.15 -21.34 4.96
N GLY A 69 0.39 -22.39 5.55
CA GLY A 69 1.80 -22.47 5.86
C GLY A 69 2.53 -22.44 4.52
N VAL A 70 3.06 -21.29 4.15
CA VAL A 70 3.86 -21.08 2.94
C VAL A 70 5.12 -21.93 3.12
N ALA A 71 5.09 -23.17 2.68
CA ALA A 71 6.31 -23.88 2.33
C ALA A 71 6.84 -23.15 1.08
N GLY A 72 8.01 -22.52 1.19
CA GLY A 72 8.52 -21.53 0.27
C GLY A 72 8.22 -21.81 -1.21
N GLY A 73 7.48 -20.91 -1.83
CA GLY A 73 7.29 -20.83 -3.27
C GLY A 73 5.86 -20.79 -3.78
N ASP A 74 4.84 -21.16 -3.00
CA ASP A 74 3.46 -21.19 -3.49
C ASP A 74 2.70 -19.91 -3.10
N CYS A 75 1.95 -19.39 -4.08
CA CYS A 75 1.04 -18.28 -3.84
C CYS A 75 -0.04 -18.64 -2.82
N PRO A 76 -0.50 -17.69 -1.98
CA PRO A 76 -1.58 -17.96 -1.02
C PRO A 76 -2.88 -18.31 -1.75
N GLN A 77 -3.62 -19.25 -1.16
CA GLN A 77 -4.95 -19.61 -1.65
C GLN A 77 -5.96 -18.53 -1.30
N VAL A 78 -6.89 -18.30 -2.22
CA VAL A 78 -7.99 -17.36 -2.06
C VAL A 78 -9.31 -18.11 -2.25
N THR A 79 -10.29 -17.84 -1.39
CA THR A 79 -11.65 -18.32 -1.55
C THR A 79 -12.56 -17.17 -1.96
N SER A 80 -13.27 -17.34 -3.07
CA SER A 80 -14.23 -16.37 -3.61
C SER A 80 -15.65 -16.92 -3.51
N THR A 81 -16.56 -16.11 -3.00
CA THR A 81 -18.00 -16.40 -2.91
C THR A 81 -18.80 -15.11 -2.83
N TYR A 82 -20.07 -15.16 -3.18
CA TYR A 82 -21.02 -14.07 -2.98
C TYR A 82 -22.08 -14.41 -1.94
N THR A 83 -22.25 -15.68 -1.64
CA THR A 83 -23.20 -16.09 -0.60
C THR A 83 -22.68 -15.77 0.79
N ASN A 84 -23.59 -15.42 1.69
CA ASN A 84 -23.34 -15.30 3.12
C ASN A 84 -23.68 -16.58 3.90
N ALA A 85 -24.12 -17.62 3.21
CA ALA A 85 -24.43 -18.90 3.83
C ALA A 85 -23.17 -19.63 4.30
N SER A 86 -23.29 -20.34 5.42
CA SER A 86 -22.25 -21.25 5.89
C SER A 86 -22.25 -22.54 5.06
N PHE A 87 -21.07 -23.05 4.73
CA PHE A 87 -20.92 -24.39 4.13
C PHE A 87 -20.82 -25.50 5.19
N GLU A 88 -20.85 -25.14 6.47
CA GLU A 88 -20.80 -26.07 7.62
C GLU A 88 -22.16 -26.43 8.20
N GLY A 89 -23.22 -25.95 7.54
CA GLY A 89 -24.61 -26.12 7.98
C GLY A 89 -25.31 -24.79 8.11
N GLY A 90 -26.62 -24.77 7.89
CA GLY A 90 -27.39 -23.53 7.93
C GLY A 90 -28.78 -23.69 7.30
N GLN A 91 -29.34 -22.55 6.94
CA GLN A 91 -30.61 -22.49 6.21
C GLN A 91 -30.33 -22.09 4.76
N TYR A 92 -30.96 -22.78 3.82
CA TYR A 92 -30.82 -22.57 2.40
C TYR A 92 -32.18 -22.57 1.73
N ILE A 93 -32.31 -21.91 0.58
CA ILE A 93 -33.51 -21.94 -0.24
C ILE A 93 -33.32 -22.93 -1.38
N LEU A 94 -34.15 -23.95 -1.40
CA LEU A 94 -34.13 -24.98 -2.43
C LEU A 94 -34.70 -24.46 -3.76
N GLN A 95 -33.92 -24.64 -4.85
CA GLN A 95 -34.40 -24.22 -6.18
C GLN A 95 -35.13 -25.37 -6.89
N ALA A 96 -36.27 -25.72 -6.38
CA ALA A 96 -37.04 -26.92 -6.75
C ALA A 96 -37.51 -26.98 -8.22
N GLY A 97 -37.47 -25.88 -8.93
CA GLY A 97 -37.81 -25.85 -10.36
C GLY A 97 -36.63 -26.04 -11.31
N PHE A 98 -35.46 -26.36 -10.80
CA PHE A 98 -34.24 -26.50 -11.59
C PHE A 98 -34.31 -27.79 -12.42
N ALA A 99 -34.27 -27.67 -13.74
CA ALA A 99 -34.50 -28.79 -14.67
C ALA A 99 -33.19 -29.45 -15.11
N GLU A 100 -33.30 -30.64 -15.68
CA GLU A 100 -32.18 -31.29 -16.36
C GLU A 100 -31.66 -30.42 -17.51
N GLY A 101 -30.34 -30.34 -17.63
CA GLY A 101 -29.65 -29.45 -18.56
C GLY A 101 -29.50 -28.00 -18.12
N GLU A 102 -30.17 -27.55 -17.06
CA GLU A 102 -29.97 -26.22 -16.50
C GLU A 102 -28.67 -26.14 -15.70
N ILE A 103 -28.08 -24.94 -15.67
CA ILE A 103 -26.77 -24.72 -15.03
C ILE A 103 -26.84 -23.55 -14.07
N ALA A 104 -26.49 -23.80 -12.83
CA ALA A 104 -26.22 -22.76 -11.82
C ALA A 104 -24.74 -22.36 -11.93
N ALA A 105 -24.44 -21.08 -12.10
CA ALA A 105 -23.07 -20.62 -12.23
C ALA A 105 -22.83 -19.27 -11.55
N THR A 106 -21.57 -19.01 -11.22
CA THR A 106 -21.12 -17.74 -10.65
C THR A 106 -19.86 -17.27 -11.35
N SER A 107 -19.80 -15.95 -11.63
CA SER A 107 -18.63 -15.31 -12.26
C SER A 107 -17.86 -14.49 -11.23
N TYR A 108 -16.54 -14.57 -11.29
CA TYR A 108 -15.63 -13.82 -10.41
C TYR A 108 -14.71 -12.97 -11.26
N THR A 109 -14.73 -11.66 -11.03
CA THR A 109 -13.80 -10.71 -11.68
C THR A 109 -12.68 -10.38 -10.70
N LEU A 110 -11.46 -10.58 -11.13
CA LEU A 110 -10.27 -10.50 -10.30
C LEU A 110 -9.31 -9.42 -10.84
N SER A 111 -8.18 -9.24 -10.16
CA SER A 111 -7.07 -8.45 -10.69
C SER A 111 -6.40 -9.18 -11.86
N PRO A 112 -5.91 -8.48 -12.90
CA PRO A 112 -5.08 -9.10 -13.95
C PRO A 112 -3.89 -9.88 -13.41
N SER A 113 -3.32 -9.46 -12.29
CA SER A 113 -2.18 -10.12 -11.62
C SER A 113 -2.52 -11.47 -10.99
N ASP A 114 -3.82 -11.79 -10.81
CA ASP A 114 -4.24 -13.07 -10.26
C ASP A 114 -4.22 -14.20 -11.29
N PHE A 115 -4.09 -13.85 -12.57
CA PHE A 115 -4.01 -14.81 -13.67
C PHE A 115 -2.57 -15.03 -14.14
N PRO A 116 -2.24 -16.25 -14.65
CA PRO A 116 -3.06 -17.44 -14.61
C PRO A 116 -3.31 -17.94 -13.19
N LEU A 117 -4.48 -18.51 -12.94
CA LEU A 117 -4.84 -19.09 -11.65
C LEU A 117 -5.14 -20.57 -11.75
N ARG A 118 -4.87 -21.31 -10.68
CA ARG A 118 -5.25 -22.71 -10.52
C ARG A 118 -6.48 -22.78 -9.64
N ILE A 119 -7.53 -23.49 -10.11
CA ILE A 119 -8.69 -23.81 -9.29
C ILE A 119 -8.36 -25.03 -8.44
N ASN A 120 -8.46 -24.89 -7.13
CA ASN A 120 -8.16 -25.95 -6.17
C ASN A 120 -9.42 -26.70 -5.75
N LEU A 121 -10.54 -25.96 -5.56
CA LEU A 121 -11.79 -26.54 -5.05
C LEU A 121 -12.99 -25.72 -5.55
N ILE A 122 -14.03 -26.38 -6.02
CA ILE A 122 -15.33 -25.81 -6.35
C ILE A 122 -16.36 -26.49 -5.46
N GLU A 123 -17.22 -25.71 -4.82
CA GLU A 123 -18.19 -26.20 -3.85
C GLU A 123 -19.55 -25.61 -4.12
N MET A 124 -20.59 -26.43 -3.98
CA MET A 124 -21.99 -26.00 -4.03
C MET A 124 -22.86 -26.87 -3.15
N ILE A 125 -23.76 -26.24 -2.42
CA ILE A 125 -24.74 -26.94 -1.60
C ILE A 125 -25.93 -27.37 -2.46
N PHE A 126 -26.20 -28.68 -2.44
CA PHE A 126 -27.43 -29.28 -2.96
C PHE A 126 -28.28 -29.76 -1.77
N ALA A 127 -29.58 -29.75 -1.96
CA ALA A 127 -30.49 -30.15 -0.90
C ALA A 127 -31.73 -30.90 -1.43
N THR A 128 -32.34 -31.68 -0.54
CA THR A 128 -33.67 -32.26 -0.69
C THR A 128 -34.61 -31.66 0.34
N SER A 129 -35.90 -31.61 0.04
CA SER A 129 -36.94 -31.24 1.01
C SER A 129 -37.97 -32.33 1.12
N ASN A 130 -38.11 -32.91 2.30
CA ASN A 130 -39.04 -34.04 2.59
C ASN A 130 -38.99 -35.16 1.53
N ALA A 131 -37.77 -35.51 1.11
CA ALA A 131 -37.59 -36.54 0.08
C ALA A 131 -38.17 -37.86 0.55
N ALA A 132 -39.13 -38.39 -0.23
CA ALA A 132 -39.82 -39.63 0.08
C ALA A 132 -38.96 -40.89 -0.18
N VAL A 133 -37.95 -40.72 -1.03
CA VAL A 133 -37.03 -41.79 -1.43
C VAL A 133 -35.57 -41.29 -1.40
N ALA A 134 -34.64 -42.21 -1.41
CA ALA A 134 -33.26 -41.86 -1.68
C ALA A 134 -33.13 -41.29 -3.09
N THR A 135 -32.38 -40.21 -3.26
CA THR A 135 -32.21 -39.54 -4.55
C THR A 135 -30.82 -39.77 -5.10
N THR A 136 -30.71 -39.95 -6.40
CA THR A 136 -29.43 -40.02 -7.15
C THR A 136 -29.49 -39.00 -8.25
N THR A 137 -28.60 -37.98 -8.20
CA THR A 137 -28.52 -36.93 -9.21
C THR A 137 -27.21 -37.03 -9.97
N LYS A 138 -27.27 -37.08 -11.30
CA LYS A 138 -26.07 -36.92 -12.12
C LYS A 138 -25.81 -35.45 -12.37
N TRP A 139 -24.56 -35.06 -12.29
CA TRP A 139 -24.17 -33.68 -12.36
C TRP A 139 -22.86 -33.48 -13.12
N SER A 140 -22.67 -32.28 -13.63
CA SER A 140 -21.39 -31.84 -14.21
C SER A 140 -20.95 -30.56 -13.57
N VAL A 141 -19.63 -30.42 -13.35
CA VAL A 141 -18.99 -29.14 -13.02
C VAL A 141 -18.35 -28.57 -14.27
N ILE A 142 -18.47 -27.26 -14.46
CA ILE A 142 -17.98 -26.57 -15.65
C ILE A 142 -17.23 -25.32 -15.22
N VAL A 143 -16.10 -25.06 -15.85
CA VAL A 143 -15.25 -23.87 -15.64
C VAL A 143 -15.14 -23.11 -16.95
N TRP A 144 -15.32 -21.79 -16.90
CA TRP A 144 -15.18 -20.90 -18.07
C TRP A 144 -14.07 -19.89 -17.86
N GLN A 145 -13.36 -19.59 -18.95
CA GLN A 145 -12.57 -18.37 -19.10
C GLN A 145 -13.52 -17.26 -19.56
N GLY A 146 -13.80 -16.30 -18.70
CA GLY A 146 -14.83 -15.29 -18.91
C GLY A 146 -16.16 -15.64 -18.24
N THR A 147 -17.25 -14.96 -18.65
CA THR A 147 -18.61 -15.25 -18.18
C THR A 147 -19.15 -16.52 -18.82
N PRO A 148 -20.14 -17.20 -18.20
CA PRO A 148 -20.73 -18.40 -18.81
C PRO A 148 -21.40 -18.15 -20.17
N ALA A 149 -21.89 -16.89 -20.40
CA ALA A 149 -22.59 -16.54 -21.62
C ALA A 149 -21.66 -16.22 -22.81
N THR A 150 -20.48 -15.67 -22.55
CA THR A 150 -19.57 -15.15 -23.59
C THR A 150 -18.18 -15.75 -23.53
N GLY A 151 -17.83 -16.38 -22.43
CA GLY A 151 -16.54 -17.04 -22.23
C GLY A 151 -16.46 -18.40 -22.92
N THR A 152 -15.27 -18.98 -22.86
CA THR A 152 -14.99 -20.32 -23.39
C THR A 152 -14.92 -21.33 -22.25
N VAL A 153 -15.51 -22.51 -22.45
CA VAL A 153 -15.37 -23.62 -21.50
C VAL A 153 -13.91 -24.06 -21.47
N ALA A 154 -13.29 -23.94 -20.31
CA ALA A 154 -11.93 -24.40 -20.06
C ALA A 154 -11.92 -25.86 -19.61
N TYR A 155 -12.82 -26.21 -18.69
CA TYR A 155 -12.92 -27.55 -18.12
C TYR A 155 -14.38 -27.95 -17.96
N SER A 156 -14.66 -29.23 -18.14
CA SER A 156 -15.96 -29.82 -17.86
C SER A 156 -15.79 -31.28 -17.45
N TYR A 157 -16.34 -31.62 -16.29
CA TYR A 157 -16.29 -32.97 -15.72
C TYR A 157 -17.70 -33.38 -15.33
N SER A 158 -18.07 -34.62 -15.67
CA SER A 158 -19.38 -35.19 -15.39
C SER A 158 -19.29 -36.37 -14.44
N SER A 159 -20.24 -36.47 -13.53
CA SER A 159 -20.34 -37.64 -12.66
C SER A 159 -20.68 -38.90 -13.48
N ASP A 160 -19.90 -39.95 -13.32
CA ASP A 160 -20.02 -41.21 -13.99
C ASP A 160 -20.38 -42.40 -13.06
N GLY A 161 -20.44 -42.12 -11.79
CA GLY A 161 -20.71 -43.13 -10.76
C GLY A 161 -19.52 -44.04 -10.41
N VAL A 162 -18.36 -43.84 -11.07
CA VAL A 162 -17.15 -44.67 -10.90
C VAL A 162 -16.00 -43.80 -10.37
N VAL A 163 -15.52 -42.85 -11.19
CA VAL A 163 -14.47 -41.92 -10.82
C VAL A 163 -15.07 -40.69 -10.11
N LEU A 164 -16.12 -40.14 -10.71
CA LEU A 164 -16.90 -39.05 -10.15
C LEU A 164 -18.24 -39.60 -9.65
N PRO A 165 -18.45 -39.76 -8.33
CA PRO A 165 -19.70 -40.29 -7.81
C PRO A 165 -20.89 -39.41 -8.17
N HIS A 166 -22.02 -40.02 -8.43
CA HIS A 166 -23.31 -39.32 -8.48
C HIS A 166 -23.66 -38.78 -7.11
N LEU A 167 -24.35 -37.67 -7.06
CA LEU A 167 -24.88 -37.13 -5.81
C LEU A 167 -25.99 -38.05 -5.29
N GLN A 168 -25.76 -38.66 -4.13
CA GLN A 168 -26.72 -39.50 -3.45
C GLN A 168 -27.15 -38.87 -2.14
N MET A 169 -28.44 -38.76 -1.94
CA MET A 169 -29.01 -38.21 -0.70
C MET A 169 -30.06 -39.17 -0.15
N SER A 170 -30.08 -39.31 1.19
CA SER A 170 -31.04 -40.12 1.90
C SER A 170 -32.46 -39.48 1.87
N PRO A 171 -33.51 -40.28 2.12
CA PRO A 171 -34.85 -39.73 2.30
C PRO A 171 -34.87 -38.67 3.42
N GLY A 172 -35.75 -37.68 3.30
CA GLY A 172 -35.93 -36.60 4.27
C GLY A 172 -35.50 -35.25 3.73
N THR A 173 -35.31 -34.31 4.63
CA THR A 173 -34.75 -32.98 4.33
C THR A 173 -33.26 -33.01 4.67
N ASN A 174 -32.43 -32.96 3.65
CA ASN A 174 -30.97 -33.07 3.77
C ASN A 174 -30.29 -32.03 2.90
N GLY A 175 -29.12 -31.55 3.33
CA GLY A 175 -28.19 -30.76 2.53
C GLY A 175 -26.86 -31.50 2.36
N THR A 176 -26.21 -31.30 1.21
CA THR A 176 -24.89 -31.88 0.94
C THR A 176 -24.05 -30.85 0.21
N ASN A 177 -22.82 -30.64 0.69
CA ASN A 177 -21.82 -29.86 0.00
C ASN A 177 -21.15 -30.73 -1.06
N VAL A 178 -21.43 -30.48 -2.32
CA VAL A 178 -20.70 -31.13 -3.44
C VAL A 178 -19.40 -30.39 -3.64
N GLN A 179 -18.31 -31.11 -3.43
CA GLN A 179 -16.94 -30.58 -3.54
C GLN A 179 -16.25 -31.23 -4.74
N PHE A 180 -15.70 -30.42 -5.61
CA PHE A 180 -14.93 -30.86 -6.75
C PHE A 180 -13.55 -30.22 -6.75
N GLY A 181 -12.51 -31.04 -6.75
CA GLY A 181 -11.11 -30.61 -6.85
C GLY A 181 -10.28 -31.68 -7.54
N ILE A 182 -9.13 -31.28 -8.06
CA ILE A 182 -8.10 -32.17 -8.60
C ILE A 182 -7.01 -32.32 -7.56
N ASP A 183 -6.48 -33.55 -7.39
CA ASP A 183 -5.36 -33.80 -6.49
C ASP A 183 -4.21 -32.81 -6.79
N PRO A 184 -3.69 -32.09 -5.80
CA PRO A 184 -2.58 -31.16 -6.01
C PRO A 184 -1.32 -31.80 -6.62
N ALA A 185 -1.15 -33.12 -6.47
CA ALA A 185 -0.05 -33.88 -7.05
C ALA A 185 -0.30 -34.28 -8.51
N ASP A 186 -1.52 -34.10 -9.03
CA ASP A 186 -1.85 -34.42 -10.42
C ASP A 186 -1.21 -33.35 -11.34
N PRO A 187 -0.48 -33.75 -12.38
CA PRO A 187 0.09 -32.80 -13.34
C PRO A 187 -0.96 -32.06 -14.18
N GLU A 188 -2.18 -32.60 -14.29
CA GLU A 188 -3.27 -31.97 -15.04
C GLU A 188 -4.18 -31.10 -14.15
N GLN A 189 -3.65 -30.00 -13.68
CA GLN A 189 -4.39 -29.04 -12.86
C GLN A 189 -5.37 -28.18 -13.68
N MET A 190 -6.45 -27.70 -13.05
CA MET A 190 -7.38 -26.75 -13.67
C MET A 190 -6.77 -25.34 -13.66
N VAL A 191 -6.05 -24.99 -14.72
CA VAL A 191 -5.44 -23.65 -14.86
C VAL A 191 -6.30 -22.78 -15.77
N VAL A 192 -6.76 -21.66 -15.25
CA VAL A 192 -7.54 -20.67 -16.00
C VAL A 192 -6.63 -19.51 -16.41
N LEU A 193 -6.60 -19.25 -17.72
CA LEU A 193 -5.88 -18.11 -18.29
C LEU A 193 -6.79 -16.89 -18.35
N ASP A 194 -6.21 -15.70 -18.28
CA ASP A 194 -6.95 -14.48 -18.57
C ASP A 194 -7.20 -14.36 -20.08
N ASN A 195 -8.45 -14.15 -20.45
CA ASN A 195 -8.86 -13.86 -21.83
C ASN A 195 -9.03 -12.36 -22.12
N GLY A 196 -8.53 -11.50 -21.21
CA GLY A 196 -8.65 -10.05 -21.27
C GLY A 196 -9.91 -9.50 -20.57
N SER A 197 -10.80 -10.38 -20.08
CA SER A 197 -11.96 -9.95 -19.29
C SER A 197 -11.69 -9.94 -17.78
N HIS A 198 -10.55 -10.48 -17.35
CA HIS A 198 -10.18 -10.65 -15.94
C HIS A 198 -11.24 -11.40 -15.13
N THR A 199 -12.01 -12.26 -15.83
CA THR A 199 -13.16 -12.96 -15.25
C THR A 199 -13.03 -14.45 -15.52
N PHE A 200 -13.36 -15.26 -14.54
CA PHE A 200 -13.62 -16.67 -14.71
C PHE A 200 -14.97 -17.04 -14.08
N SER A 201 -15.50 -18.18 -14.46
CA SER A 201 -16.77 -18.64 -13.91
C SER A 201 -16.71 -20.13 -13.62
N VAL A 202 -17.47 -20.52 -12.60
CA VAL A 202 -17.68 -21.93 -12.25
C VAL A 202 -19.18 -22.20 -12.15
N GLY A 203 -19.57 -23.45 -12.41
CA GLY A 203 -20.99 -23.81 -12.31
C GLY A 203 -21.21 -25.29 -12.27
N PHE A 204 -22.42 -25.66 -11.84
CA PHE A 204 -22.91 -27.01 -11.78
C PHE A 204 -24.14 -27.16 -12.68
N ARG A 205 -24.16 -28.20 -13.49
CA ARG A 205 -25.28 -28.62 -14.32
C ARG A 205 -25.89 -29.88 -13.71
N ILE A 206 -27.22 -29.94 -13.69
CA ILE A 206 -27.92 -31.22 -13.47
C ILE A 206 -28.00 -31.94 -14.80
N ASP A 207 -27.42 -33.13 -14.90
CA ASP A 207 -27.43 -33.95 -16.09
C ASP A 207 -28.61 -34.90 -16.09
N ASP A 208 -29.00 -35.45 -14.93
CA ASP A 208 -30.08 -36.41 -14.78
C ASP A 208 -30.61 -36.37 -13.34
N HIS A 209 -31.87 -36.12 -13.15
CA HIS A 209 -32.55 -36.19 -11.86
C HIS A 209 -32.84 -37.63 -11.45
N ASN A 210 -33.07 -37.85 -10.15
CA ASN A 210 -33.50 -39.18 -9.67
C ASN A 210 -34.86 -39.59 -10.25
N ASN A 211 -35.74 -38.62 -10.44
CA ASN A 211 -37.05 -38.81 -11.04
C ASN A 211 -37.40 -37.61 -11.91
N GLN A 212 -37.55 -37.82 -13.19
CA GLN A 212 -37.83 -36.79 -14.19
C GLN A 212 -39.04 -37.21 -15.05
N THR A 213 -39.86 -36.26 -15.43
CA THR A 213 -40.91 -36.49 -16.42
C THR A 213 -40.34 -36.58 -17.82
N ALA A 214 -41.08 -37.16 -18.78
CA ALA A 214 -40.67 -37.19 -20.17
C ALA A 214 -40.43 -35.82 -20.80
N ASP A 215 -41.09 -34.78 -20.28
CA ASP A 215 -40.88 -33.37 -20.65
C ASP A 215 -40.13 -32.64 -19.54
N PRO A 216 -38.87 -32.32 -19.72
CA PRO A 216 -38.06 -31.61 -18.73
C PRO A 216 -38.63 -30.21 -18.41
N CYS A 217 -39.52 -29.69 -19.24
CA CYS A 217 -40.16 -28.40 -19.01
C CYS A 217 -41.38 -28.45 -18.08
N LEU A 218 -41.94 -29.60 -17.91
CA LEU A 218 -43.07 -29.84 -17.00
C LEU A 218 -42.52 -30.08 -15.59
N VAL A 219 -41.82 -29.10 -15.07
CA VAL A 219 -41.38 -29.07 -13.68
C VAL A 219 -40.69 -30.36 -13.28
N ALA A 220 -39.45 -30.31 -13.05
CA ALA A 220 -38.81 -31.36 -12.29
C ALA A 220 -39.78 -31.78 -11.18
N PRO A 221 -39.93 -33.07 -10.97
CA PRO A 221 -40.88 -33.59 -9.99
C PRO A 221 -40.69 -32.95 -8.64
N PRO A 222 -41.69 -32.97 -7.76
CA PRO A 222 -41.65 -32.29 -6.48
C PRO A 222 -40.38 -32.55 -5.71
N PRO A 223 -39.94 -31.65 -4.83
CA PRO A 223 -38.75 -31.78 -4.01
C PRO A 223 -38.61 -33.11 -3.28
N SER A 224 -39.75 -33.80 -3.06
CA SER A 224 -39.83 -35.13 -2.48
C SER A 224 -39.21 -36.28 -3.29
N SER A 225 -38.69 -36.02 -4.49
CA SER A 225 -38.09 -37.04 -5.35
C SER A 225 -36.73 -36.70 -5.91
N ASN A 226 -36.27 -35.46 -5.71
CA ASN A 226 -35.03 -34.96 -6.29
C ASN A 226 -34.18 -34.10 -5.34
N ALA A 227 -32.91 -33.98 -5.63
CA ALA A 227 -32.02 -32.98 -5.04
C ALA A 227 -31.85 -31.81 -6.01
N PHE A 228 -31.73 -30.62 -5.45
CA PHE A 228 -31.64 -29.36 -6.21
C PHE A 228 -30.53 -28.46 -5.69
N PRO A 229 -29.97 -27.59 -6.52
CA PRO A 229 -29.06 -26.55 -6.07
C PRO A 229 -29.79 -25.57 -5.14
N THR A 230 -29.01 -24.89 -4.28
CA THR A 230 -29.56 -23.99 -3.28
C THR A 230 -29.05 -22.57 -3.45
N THR A 231 -29.88 -21.61 -2.98
CA THR A 231 -29.47 -20.23 -2.76
C THR A 231 -29.54 -19.90 -1.27
N ASP A 232 -28.91 -18.82 -0.86
CA ASP A 232 -28.90 -18.40 0.53
C ASP A 232 -30.23 -17.71 0.94
N VAL A 233 -30.42 -17.56 2.24
CA VAL A 233 -31.59 -16.87 2.84
C VAL A 233 -31.31 -15.38 3.09
N GLY A 234 -30.09 -14.91 2.85
CA GLY A 234 -29.65 -13.55 3.13
C GLY A 234 -30.13 -12.51 2.12
N GLY A 235 -30.79 -12.97 1.07
CA GLY A 235 -31.25 -12.13 -0.03
C GLY A 235 -30.21 -12.02 -1.16
N LEU A 236 -30.65 -11.52 -2.30
CA LEU A 236 -29.84 -11.43 -3.51
C LEU A 236 -28.91 -10.22 -3.47
N ALA A 237 -27.67 -10.43 -3.09
CA ALA A 237 -26.63 -9.38 -2.99
C ALA A 237 -25.86 -9.19 -4.31
N ALA A 238 -25.68 -10.26 -5.09
CA ALA A 238 -24.84 -10.25 -6.29
C ALA A 238 -25.63 -10.67 -7.57
N PRO A 239 -26.70 -9.95 -7.96
CA PRO A 239 -27.58 -10.36 -9.05
C PRO A 239 -26.93 -10.34 -10.44
N THR A 240 -25.82 -9.67 -10.62
CA THR A 240 -25.12 -9.55 -11.91
C THR A 240 -24.04 -10.61 -12.12
N THR A 241 -23.64 -11.29 -11.06
CA THR A 241 -22.58 -12.31 -11.07
C THR A 241 -23.10 -13.73 -10.88
N ASN A 242 -24.31 -13.88 -10.37
CA ASN A 242 -25.04 -15.14 -10.36
C ASN A 242 -25.74 -15.36 -11.69
N TRP A 243 -25.51 -16.51 -12.28
CA TRP A 243 -25.96 -16.89 -13.61
C TRP A 243 -26.84 -18.13 -13.56
N LEU A 244 -27.71 -18.21 -14.54
CA LEU A 244 -28.56 -19.36 -14.76
C LEU A 244 -28.66 -19.64 -16.26
N TYR A 245 -28.35 -20.86 -16.66
CA TYR A 245 -28.71 -21.36 -17.98
C TYR A 245 -30.06 -22.02 -17.90
N LEU A 246 -30.99 -21.51 -18.65
CA LEU A 246 -32.37 -21.99 -18.69
C LEU A 246 -32.63 -22.72 -19.99
N ILE A 247 -33.27 -23.89 -19.93
CA ILE A 247 -33.73 -24.61 -21.12
C ILE A 247 -34.93 -23.94 -21.73
N ASN A 248 -35.18 -24.13 -23.02
CA ASN A 248 -36.30 -23.51 -23.72
C ASN A 248 -37.60 -24.27 -23.45
N CYS A 249 -38.52 -23.66 -22.74
CA CYS A 249 -39.81 -24.23 -22.40
C CYS A 249 -40.97 -23.49 -23.01
N GLY A 250 -40.74 -22.82 -24.11
CA GLY A 250 -41.78 -22.09 -24.83
C GLY A 250 -42.27 -20.82 -24.12
N ALA A 251 -43.49 -20.39 -24.49
CA ALA A 251 -44.03 -19.10 -24.04
C ALA A 251 -44.38 -19.02 -22.55
N LEU A 252 -44.55 -20.16 -21.89
CA LEU A 252 -44.87 -20.26 -20.46
C LEU A 252 -43.62 -20.47 -19.58
N GLY A 253 -42.47 -20.66 -20.20
CA GLY A 253 -41.19 -20.84 -19.49
C GLY A 253 -40.48 -19.53 -19.15
N CYS A 254 -39.42 -19.65 -18.37
CA CYS A 254 -38.50 -18.56 -18.16
C CYS A 254 -37.70 -18.29 -19.46
N PRO A 255 -37.16 -17.06 -19.66
CA PRO A 255 -36.39 -16.72 -20.84
C PRO A 255 -35.17 -17.67 -21.02
N PRO A 256 -35.08 -18.43 -22.14
CA PRO A 256 -34.07 -19.44 -22.29
C PRO A 256 -32.67 -18.89 -22.49
N GLY A 257 -31.67 -19.76 -22.30
CA GLY A 257 -30.26 -19.45 -22.43
C GLY A 257 -29.66 -18.80 -21.18
N TRP A 258 -28.46 -18.30 -21.31
CA TRP A 258 -27.75 -17.67 -20.20
C TRP A 258 -28.39 -16.34 -19.79
N LYS A 259 -28.69 -16.19 -18.52
CA LYS A 259 -29.16 -14.96 -17.89
C LYS A 259 -28.48 -14.78 -16.55
N THR A 260 -28.13 -13.53 -16.23
CA THR A 260 -27.83 -13.18 -14.84
C THR A 260 -29.14 -13.10 -14.05
N PHE A 261 -29.07 -13.20 -12.74
CA PHE A 261 -30.26 -13.02 -11.90
C PHE A 261 -30.90 -11.63 -12.09
N ALA A 262 -30.09 -10.60 -12.37
CA ALA A 262 -30.59 -9.26 -12.68
C ALA A 262 -31.44 -9.22 -13.97
N GLN A 263 -31.18 -10.10 -14.94
CA GLN A 263 -31.89 -10.15 -16.22
C GLN A 263 -33.16 -11.01 -16.18
N LEU A 264 -33.37 -11.76 -15.09
CA LEU A 264 -34.53 -12.61 -14.94
C LEU A 264 -35.74 -11.82 -14.42
N PRO A 265 -36.95 -12.09 -14.96
CA PRO A 265 -38.17 -11.59 -14.34
C PRO A 265 -38.31 -12.17 -12.92
N ALA A 266 -39.01 -11.44 -12.05
CA ALA A 266 -39.10 -11.80 -10.63
C ALA A 266 -39.60 -13.25 -10.38
N ILE A 267 -40.46 -13.76 -11.22
CA ILE A 267 -41.00 -15.14 -11.13
C ILE A 267 -39.95 -16.22 -11.45
N CYS A 268 -38.90 -15.88 -12.20
CA CYS A 268 -37.83 -16.80 -12.60
C CYS A 268 -36.54 -16.60 -11.80
N ARG A 269 -36.50 -15.56 -10.99
CA ARG A 269 -35.27 -15.13 -10.30
C ARG A 269 -35.24 -15.71 -8.91
N PRO A 270 -34.19 -16.44 -8.53
CA PRO A 270 -33.92 -16.83 -7.15
C PRO A 270 -33.88 -15.61 -6.23
N SER A 271 -34.28 -15.77 -4.98
CA SER A 271 -34.33 -14.70 -3.99
C SER A 271 -33.00 -14.49 -3.26
N GLY A 272 -32.07 -15.44 -3.35
CA GLY A 272 -30.74 -15.38 -2.77
C GLY A 272 -29.64 -15.68 -3.77
N ASP A 273 -28.39 -15.48 -3.37
CA ASP A 273 -27.22 -15.82 -4.17
C ASP A 273 -26.98 -17.35 -4.14
N TRP A 274 -26.38 -17.91 -5.22
CA TRP A 274 -26.01 -19.33 -5.21
C TRP A 274 -25.11 -19.66 -4.03
N VAL A 275 -25.44 -20.72 -3.28
CA VAL A 275 -24.56 -21.24 -2.21
C VAL A 275 -23.43 -22.00 -2.87
N MET A 276 -22.54 -21.21 -3.46
CA MET A 276 -21.39 -21.66 -4.24
C MET A 276 -20.14 -20.86 -3.82
N ARG A 277 -18.99 -21.54 -3.76
CA ARG A 277 -17.70 -20.91 -3.57
C ARG A 277 -16.61 -21.64 -4.37
N VAL A 278 -15.55 -20.94 -4.65
CA VAL A 278 -14.38 -21.47 -5.34
C VAL A 278 -13.12 -21.08 -4.60
N THR A 279 -12.23 -22.04 -4.37
CA THR A 279 -10.89 -21.80 -3.84
C THR A 279 -9.88 -21.95 -4.97
N TRP A 280 -9.02 -20.96 -5.11
CA TRP A 280 -8.06 -20.86 -6.20
C TRP A 280 -6.73 -20.31 -5.71
N THR A 281 -5.67 -20.49 -6.52
CA THR A 281 -4.31 -20.00 -6.24
C THR A 281 -3.77 -19.32 -7.49
N PRO A 282 -3.30 -18.06 -7.42
CA PRO A 282 -2.56 -17.47 -8.54
C PRO A 282 -1.33 -18.29 -8.84
N GLN A 283 -0.99 -18.43 -10.12
CA GLN A 283 0.23 -19.15 -10.53
C GLN A 283 1.47 -18.24 -10.52
N GLN A 284 1.24 -16.93 -10.46
CA GLN A 284 2.26 -15.91 -10.37
C GLN A 284 1.81 -14.92 -9.31
N CYS A 285 2.54 -14.81 -8.25
CA CYS A 285 2.28 -13.85 -7.20
C CYS A 285 3.60 -13.30 -6.70
N GLU A 286 3.58 -12.07 -6.24
CA GLU A 286 4.67 -11.54 -5.44
C GLU A 286 4.49 -12.03 -4.00
N ILE A 287 5.35 -12.93 -3.56
CA ILE A 287 5.35 -13.40 -2.17
C ILE A 287 5.91 -12.27 -1.31
N PRO A 288 5.14 -11.80 -0.30
CA PRO A 288 5.66 -10.79 0.61
C PRO A 288 6.93 -11.28 1.33
N GLY A 289 7.86 -10.37 1.51
CA GLY A 289 9.10 -10.61 2.24
C GLY A 289 9.54 -9.38 3.00
N ALA A 290 10.64 -9.46 3.72
CA ALA A 290 11.15 -8.34 4.48
C ALA A 290 11.59 -7.21 3.54
N CYS A 291 11.04 -6.03 3.75
CA CYS A 291 11.34 -4.78 3.08
C CYS A 291 12.00 -3.83 4.05
N CYS A 292 13.21 -3.40 3.74
CA CYS A 292 13.92 -2.38 4.48
C CYS A 292 13.59 -1.01 3.94
N LEU A 293 12.79 -0.24 4.65
CA LEU A 293 12.41 1.11 4.27
C LEU A 293 13.56 2.10 4.48
N PRO A 294 13.55 3.27 3.79
CA PRO A 294 14.60 4.28 3.90
C PRO A 294 14.86 4.79 5.32
N ASN A 295 13.85 4.76 6.19
CA ASN A 295 13.97 5.15 7.60
C ASN A 295 14.57 4.05 8.49
N GLY A 296 14.98 2.90 7.92
CA GLY A 296 15.53 1.77 8.66
C GLY A 296 14.49 0.83 9.28
N THR A 297 13.19 1.10 9.11
CA THR A 297 12.15 0.17 9.57
C THR A 297 12.01 -1.00 8.61
N CYS A 298 11.67 -2.17 9.17
CA CYS A 298 11.35 -3.35 8.39
C CYS A 298 9.84 -3.55 8.34
N GLN A 299 9.31 -3.81 7.15
CA GLN A 299 7.92 -4.21 6.91
C GLN A 299 7.89 -5.44 6.01
N VAL A 300 6.90 -6.31 6.22
CA VAL A 300 6.67 -7.43 5.30
C VAL A 300 5.78 -6.93 4.18
N LEU A 301 6.35 -6.77 3.00
CA LEU A 301 5.71 -6.23 1.79
C LEU A 301 6.05 -7.09 0.58
N THR A 302 5.28 -6.96 -0.49
CA THR A 302 5.70 -7.48 -1.80
C THR A 302 6.86 -6.65 -2.35
N ASN A 303 7.61 -7.20 -3.30
CA ASN A 303 8.73 -6.49 -3.91
C ASN A 303 8.27 -5.16 -4.55
N SER A 304 7.17 -5.19 -5.32
CA SER A 304 6.60 -3.99 -5.94
C SER A 304 6.18 -2.94 -4.91
N ALA A 305 5.51 -3.33 -3.84
CA ALA A 305 5.10 -2.44 -2.76
C ALA A 305 6.29 -1.88 -1.97
N CYS A 306 7.35 -2.67 -1.81
CA CYS A 306 8.60 -2.25 -1.18
C CYS A 306 9.30 -1.16 -2.00
N VAL A 307 9.46 -1.40 -3.30
CA VAL A 307 10.09 -0.45 -4.24
C VAL A 307 9.28 0.84 -4.35
N ALA A 308 7.94 0.75 -4.40
CA ALA A 308 7.05 1.93 -4.42
C ALA A 308 7.23 2.84 -3.19
N GLN A 309 7.64 2.28 -2.04
CA GLN A 309 7.97 3.03 -0.83
C GLN A 309 9.46 3.40 -0.73
N GLY A 310 10.23 3.21 -1.80
CA GLY A 310 11.67 3.48 -1.84
C GLY A 310 12.49 2.53 -0.97
N GLY A 311 11.93 1.39 -0.58
CA GLY A 311 12.58 0.38 0.23
C GLY A 311 13.48 -0.57 -0.57
N THR A 312 14.25 -1.37 0.15
CA THR A 312 15.05 -2.47 -0.41
C THR A 312 14.42 -3.79 0.00
N PHE A 313 13.95 -4.56 -0.97
CA PHE A 313 13.39 -5.88 -0.76
C PHE A 313 14.50 -6.91 -0.52
N THR A 314 14.37 -7.74 0.51
CA THR A 314 15.42 -8.70 0.87
C THR A 314 15.29 -9.99 0.06
N SER A 315 14.17 -10.70 0.24
CA SER A 315 13.80 -11.91 -0.50
C SER A 315 12.38 -12.31 -0.17
N GLU A 316 11.75 -13.04 -1.06
CA GLU A 316 10.43 -13.62 -0.84
C GLU A 316 10.40 -14.52 0.40
N GLY A 317 9.31 -14.46 1.16
CA GLY A 317 9.12 -15.25 2.39
C GLY A 317 10.00 -14.84 3.57
N SER A 318 10.91 -13.88 3.40
CA SER A 318 11.75 -13.41 4.49
C SER A 318 10.94 -12.65 5.54
N GLN A 319 11.34 -12.78 6.81
CA GLN A 319 10.66 -12.14 7.92
C GLN A 319 11.46 -10.95 8.45
N CYS A 320 10.75 -9.96 8.99
CA CYS A 320 11.35 -8.86 9.69
C CYS A 320 11.85 -9.31 11.07
N THR A 321 13.15 -9.35 11.24
CA THR A 321 13.83 -9.58 12.51
C THR A 321 14.55 -8.33 12.96
N GLY A 322 14.98 -8.23 14.20
CA GLY A 322 15.72 -7.06 14.71
C GLY A 322 17.03 -6.77 13.96
N SER A 323 17.54 -7.72 13.19
CA SER A 323 18.77 -7.60 12.41
C SER A 323 18.58 -7.51 10.90
N THR A 324 17.35 -7.68 10.39
CA THR A 324 17.09 -7.81 8.95
C THR A 324 17.50 -6.56 8.16
N CYS A 325 17.24 -5.37 8.68
CA CYS A 325 17.46 -4.09 7.99
C CYS A 325 18.67 -3.31 8.53
N THR A 326 19.39 -3.82 9.50
CA THR A 326 20.51 -3.09 10.14
C THR A 326 21.69 -2.85 9.22
N GLN A 327 21.90 -3.70 8.21
CA GLN A 327 22.99 -3.54 7.26
C GLN A 327 22.75 -2.44 6.21
N ASN A 328 21.51 -2.03 6.03
CA ASN A 328 21.13 -1.03 5.02
C ASN A 328 20.91 0.37 5.60
N ILE A 329 21.25 0.59 6.85
CA ILE A 329 21.17 1.90 7.49
C ILE A 329 22.58 2.48 7.70
N CYS A 330 22.66 3.79 7.66
CA CYS A 330 23.85 4.54 8.02
C CYS A 330 23.45 5.82 8.76
N PRO A 331 24.36 6.40 9.55
CA PRO A 331 24.17 7.76 10.03
C PRO A 331 24.26 8.71 8.82
N CYS A 332 23.17 9.44 8.59
CA CYS A 332 23.07 10.45 7.55
C CYS A 332 23.33 11.82 8.15
N CYS A 333 24.37 12.46 7.75
CA CYS A 333 24.84 13.71 8.30
C CYS A 333 24.46 14.89 7.40
N PHE A 334 23.79 15.89 7.95
CA PHE A 334 23.35 17.07 7.21
C PHE A 334 24.29 18.26 7.48
N PRO A 335 25.12 18.66 6.49
CA PRO A 335 26.09 19.74 6.68
C PRO A 335 25.47 21.07 7.09
N ALA A 336 24.27 21.39 6.58
CA ALA A 336 23.59 22.66 6.84
C ALA A 336 23.07 22.79 8.27
N THR A 337 22.67 21.69 8.91
CA THR A 337 22.03 21.71 10.24
C THR A 337 22.89 21.08 11.32
N GLY A 338 23.96 20.35 10.94
CA GLY A 338 24.73 19.52 11.86
C GLY A 338 23.98 18.30 12.39
N GLY A 339 22.75 18.06 11.90
CA GLY A 339 21.88 16.98 12.35
C GLY A 339 22.32 15.61 11.83
N CYS A 340 21.89 14.55 12.52
CA CYS A 340 22.03 13.16 12.09
C CYS A 340 20.68 12.46 12.07
N LEU A 341 20.37 11.77 10.97
CA LEU A 341 19.23 10.87 10.86
C LEU A 341 19.73 9.49 10.43
N THR A 342 19.16 8.45 11.01
CA THR A 342 19.45 7.07 10.57
C THR A 342 18.63 6.77 9.33
N LEU A 343 19.27 6.66 8.18
CA LEU A 343 18.64 6.44 6.87
C LEU A 343 19.41 5.36 6.09
N SER A 344 18.82 4.89 4.99
CA SER A 344 19.60 4.13 4.00
C SER A 344 20.56 5.08 3.24
N PRO A 345 21.67 4.60 2.69
CA PRO A 345 22.61 5.44 1.91
C PRO A 345 21.91 6.20 0.77
N ALA A 346 20.99 5.55 0.06
CA ALA A 346 20.24 6.16 -1.03
C ALA A 346 19.30 7.28 -0.54
N ALA A 347 18.56 7.05 0.54
CA ALA A 347 17.69 8.05 1.14
C ALA A 347 18.50 9.23 1.73
N CYS A 348 19.68 8.96 2.26
CA CYS A 348 20.59 10.00 2.73
C CYS A 348 21.03 10.94 1.60
N GLN A 349 21.41 10.38 0.45
CA GLN A 349 21.78 11.18 -0.73
C GLN A 349 20.59 12.00 -1.26
N GLN A 350 19.40 11.39 -1.34
CA GLN A 350 18.18 12.10 -1.78
C GLN A 350 17.81 13.26 -0.84
N ALA A 351 18.07 13.11 0.45
CA ALA A 351 17.84 14.15 1.45
C ALA A 351 18.96 15.21 1.50
N GLY A 352 19.97 15.13 0.64
CA GLY A 352 21.11 16.05 0.62
C GLY A 352 22.08 15.86 1.79
N GLY A 353 22.09 14.70 2.42
CA GLY A 353 22.98 14.33 3.50
C GLY A 353 24.23 13.59 3.01
N ILE A 354 25.19 13.44 3.90
CA ILE A 354 26.42 12.65 3.72
C ILE A 354 26.26 11.34 4.49
N ALA A 355 26.29 10.21 3.75
CA ALA A 355 26.15 8.90 4.36
C ALA A 355 27.45 8.49 5.10
N GLY A 356 27.32 8.09 6.35
CA GLY A 356 28.36 7.46 7.14
C GLY A 356 28.46 5.94 6.87
N PRO A 357 29.22 5.21 7.68
CA PRO A 357 29.39 3.76 7.54
C PRO A 357 28.05 3.00 7.66
N THR A 358 27.81 2.05 6.76
CA THR A 358 26.62 1.18 6.80
C THR A 358 26.63 0.27 8.04
N GLY A 359 25.45 -0.05 8.55
CA GLY A 359 25.28 -0.86 9.75
C GLY A 359 25.38 -0.09 11.06
N GLN A 360 25.56 1.21 11.01
CA GLN A 360 25.57 2.09 12.18
C GLN A 360 24.33 3.00 12.21
N SER A 361 23.96 3.42 13.41
CA SER A 361 22.91 4.42 13.62
C SER A 361 23.51 5.74 14.08
N CYS A 362 22.71 6.79 14.16
CA CYS A 362 23.13 8.07 14.72
C CYS A 362 23.46 8.02 16.23
N THR A 363 23.12 6.95 16.92
CA THR A 363 23.39 6.81 18.34
C THR A 363 24.90 6.72 18.59
N GLY A 364 25.47 7.77 19.20
CA GLY A 364 26.90 7.86 19.46
C GLY A 364 27.78 8.19 18.24
N TYR A 365 27.16 8.43 17.06
CA TYR A 365 27.87 8.83 15.85
C TYR A 365 27.98 10.36 15.76
N VAL A 366 29.20 10.86 15.58
CA VAL A 366 29.44 12.30 15.42
C VAL A 366 29.58 12.61 13.93
N CYS A 367 28.56 13.20 13.34
CA CYS A 367 28.48 13.54 11.93
C CYS A 367 29.56 14.51 11.46
N PHE A 368 29.76 15.54 12.23
CA PHE A 368 30.74 16.59 11.93
C PHE A 368 31.56 16.81 13.19
N PRO A 369 32.83 16.34 13.18
CA PRO A 369 33.73 16.67 14.28
C PRO A 369 33.84 18.18 14.34
N THR A 370 33.62 18.73 15.53
CA THR A 370 33.74 20.15 15.83
C THR A 370 35.08 20.49 16.38
N GLY A 371 35.53 21.72 16.22
CA GLY A 371 36.78 22.21 16.72
C GLY A 371 36.78 23.72 16.90
N ALA A 372 37.90 24.27 17.29
CA ALA A 372 38.11 25.72 17.42
C ALA A 372 38.14 26.39 16.04
N CYS A 373 37.62 27.59 15.98
CA CYS A 373 37.60 28.47 14.81
C CYS A 373 38.16 29.82 15.16
N CYS A 374 39.17 30.26 14.41
CA CYS A 374 39.72 31.61 14.56
C CYS A 374 39.02 32.56 13.59
N LEU A 375 38.35 33.53 14.10
CA LEU A 375 37.71 34.60 13.32
C LEU A 375 38.75 35.65 12.88
N PRO A 376 38.45 36.44 11.81
CA PRO A 376 39.37 37.47 11.30
C PRO A 376 39.80 38.52 12.36
N ASN A 377 38.93 38.73 13.34
CA ASN A 377 39.19 39.66 14.44
C ASN A 377 40.06 39.06 15.57
N GLY A 378 40.60 37.84 15.37
CA GLY A 378 41.41 37.15 16.37
C GLY A 378 40.61 36.41 17.44
N THR A 379 39.30 36.51 17.43
CA THR A 379 38.44 35.82 18.40
C THR A 379 38.38 34.32 18.09
N CYS A 380 38.58 33.51 19.13
CA CYS A 380 38.38 32.07 19.01
C CYS A 380 36.97 31.70 19.45
N ILE A 381 36.25 30.98 18.58
CA ILE A 381 34.96 30.39 18.87
C ILE A 381 35.01 28.89 18.75
N GLY A 382 34.24 28.17 19.52
CA GLY A 382 34.15 26.72 19.45
C GLY A 382 33.42 26.09 20.63
N PRO A 383 33.03 24.82 20.46
CA PRO A 383 33.24 23.92 19.28
C PRO A 383 32.26 24.22 18.13
N VAL A 384 32.76 24.45 16.92
CA VAL A 384 31.98 24.66 15.70
C VAL A 384 32.41 23.71 14.59
N SER A 385 31.53 23.44 13.61
CA SER A 385 31.91 22.65 12.44
C SER A 385 32.78 23.46 11.46
N PRO A 386 33.56 22.83 10.59
CA PRO A 386 34.33 23.52 9.54
C PRO A 386 33.48 24.43 8.67
N ALA A 387 32.24 24.00 8.31
CA ALA A 387 31.32 24.80 7.50
C ALA A 387 30.77 26.03 8.28
N ALA A 388 30.46 25.87 9.56
CA ALA A 388 30.02 26.98 10.40
C ALA A 388 31.13 27.99 10.68
N CYS A 389 32.39 27.54 10.73
CA CYS A 389 33.56 28.40 10.82
C CYS A 389 33.79 29.20 9.53
N ALA A 390 33.69 28.52 8.39
CA ALA A 390 33.85 29.17 7.07
C ALA A 390 32.74 30.19 6.79
N ALA A 391 31.49 29.93 7.23
CA ALA A 391 30.37 30.86 7.11
C ALA A 391 30.58 32.19 7.85
N GLN A 392 31.49 32.21 8.82
CA GLN A 392 31.91 33.40 9.56
C GLN A 392 33.26 33.94 9.11
N ASN A 393 33.74 33.53 7.92
CA ASN A 393 35.04 33.84 7.35
C ASN A 393 36.22 33.44 8.28
N GLY A 394 36.01 32.46 9.15
CA GLY A 394 36.96 31.99 10.12
C GLY A 394 37.87 30.88 9.54
N VAL A 395 38.99 30.63 10.21
CA VAL A 395 39.95 29.57 9.91
C VAL A 395 39.76 28.45 10.94
N PHE A 396 39.30 27.27 10.45
CA PHE A 396 39.07 26.11 11.30
C PHE A 396 40.42 25.49 11.74
N GLN A 397 40.58 25.28 13.03
CA GLN A 397 41.85 24.85 13.64
C GLN A 397 42.02 23.31 13.74
N GLY A 398 41.01 22.56 13.23
CA GLY A 398 41.02 21.09 13.24
C GLY A 398 40.01 20.48 14.22
N ASN A 399 39.78 19.18 14.00
CA ASN A 399 38.81 18.42 14.79
C ASN A 399 39.23 18.29 16.25
N ALA A 400 38.30 18.39 17.18
CA ALA A 400 38.48 18.25 18.63
C ALA A 400 39.48 19.29 19.23
N THR A 401 39.80 20.36 18.51
CA THR A 401 40.55 21.49 19.08
C THR A 401 39.64 22.36 19.96
N THR A 402 40.19 22.89 20.98
CA THR A 402 39.47 23.80 21.90
C THR A 402 40.14 25.17 21.88
N CYS A 403 39.37 26.24 22.08
CA CYS A 403 39.92 27.58 22.20
C CYS A 403 40.84 27.67 23.43
N SER A 404 42.09 27.97 23.17
CA SER A 404 43.11 28.22 24.20
C SER A 404 43.86 29.51 23.88
N PRO A 405 44.45 30.17 24.86
CA PRO A 405 45.29 31.36 24.64
C PRO A 405 46.40 31.08 23.64
N GLY A 406 46.52 31.88 22.59
CA GLY A 406 47.53 31.74 21.55
C GLY A 406 47.21 30.76 20.41
N LEU A 407 46.03 30.11 20.41
CA LEU A 407 45.61 29.23 19.30
C LEU A 407 45.31 30.03 18.03
N CYS A 408 44.60 31.18 18.18
CA CYS A 408 44.34 32.06 17.07
C CYS A 408 45.40 33.14 16.98
N PRO A 409 45.95 33.42 15.78
CA PRO A 409 46.89 34.51 15.59
C PRO A 409 46.26 35.83 15.96
N GLU A 410 47.03 36.72 16.60
CA GLU A 410 46.58 38.08 16.87
C GLU A 410 46.25 38.81 15.55
N PRO A 411 45.10 39.48 15.46
CA PRO A 411 44.74 40.18 14.24
C PRO A 411 45.61 41.40 14.03
N PHE A 412 45.88 41.68 12.76
CA PHE A 412 46.53 42.92 12.36
C PHE A 412 45.50 44.04 12.24
N GLY A 413 45.92 45.26 12.50
CA GLY A 413 45.17 46.50 12.33
C GLY A 413 46.12 47.68 12.12
N ALA A 414 45.56 48.80 11.70
CA ALA A 414 46.32 50.03 11.55
C ALA A 414 46.92 50.48 12.91
N ALA A 415 48.21 50.73 12.90
CA ALA A 415 48.95 51.27 14.00
C ALA A 415 49.48 52.63 13.61
N CYS A 416 48.98 53.65 14.28
CA CYS A 416 49.24 55.08 13.99
C CYS A 416 50.38 55.60 14.88
N PHE A 417 51.40 56.10 14.27
CA PHE A 417 52.52 56.75 14.96
C PHE A 417 52.25 58.26 15.13
N PRO A 418 52.88 58.90 16.13
CA PRO A 418 52.72 60.34 16.37
C PRO A 418 53.14 61.26 15.22
N ASN A 419 53.93 60.72 14.28
CA ASN A 419 54.41 61.43 13.08
C ASN A 419 53.51 61.25 11.85
N GLY A 420 52.28 60.70 12.01
CA GLY A 420 51.35 60.43 10.91
C GLY A 420 51.59 59.15 10.13
N PHE A 421 52.71 58.42 10.41
CA PHE A 421 52.98 57.14 9.72
C PHE A 421 52.06 56.04 10.21
N CYS A 422 51.56 55.24 9.27
CA CYS A 422 50.73 54.06 9.55
C CYS A 422 51.38 52.80 9.07
N ILE A 423 51.28 51.73 9.84
CA ILE A 423 51.66 50.37 9.44
C ILE A 423 50.75 49.35 10.09
N GLN A 424 50.47 48.25 9.41
CA GLN A 424 49.64 47.16 9.98
C GLN A 424 50.47 46.35 10.98
N LEU A 425 50.05 46.36 12.25
CA LEU A 425 50.66 45.61 13.33
C LEU A 425 49.61 44.89 14.16
N THR A 426 49.98 43.94 14.97
CA THR A 426 49.13 43.41 16.04
C THR A 426 49.05 44.43 17.17
N ALA A 427 48.05 44.32 18.05
CA ALA A 427 47.93 45.23 19.21
C ALA A 427 49.19 45.23 20.08
N ALA A 428 49.82 44.06 20.31
CA ALA A 428 51.05 43.91 21.06
C ALA A 428 52.24 44.60 20.36
N GLN A 429 52.40 44.38 19.06
CA GLN A 429 53.45 44.99 18.25
C GLN A 429 53.32 46.53 18.18
N ALA A 430 52.11 47.03 18.07
CA ALA A 430 51.85 48.50 18.07
C ALA A 430 52.23 49.13 19.42
N ALA A 431 51.84 48.46 20.52
CA ALA A 431 52.22 48.93 21.87
C ALA A 431 53.73 48.96 22.07
N ASP A 432 54.43 47.88 21.65
CA ASP A 432 55.90 47.83 21.74
C ASP A 432 56.59 48.90 20.86
N ALA A 433 55.97 49.25 19.72
CA ALA A 433 56.50 50.24 18.80
C ALA A 433 56.09 51.69 19.20
N GLY A 434 55.32 51.86 20.26
CA GLY A 434 54.81 53.17 20.69
C GLY A 434 53.76 53.80 19.75
N ALA A 435 53.08 52.99 18.97
CA ALA A 435 52.00 53.40 18.08
C ALA A 435 50.61 53.17 18.69
N VAL A 436 49.61 53.89 18.25
CA VAL A 436 48.24 53.71 18.67
C VAL A 436 47.58 52.72 17.72
N TRP A 437 47.18 51.52 18.23
CA TRP A 437 46.50 50.53 17.47
C TRP A 437 45.00 50.86 17.35
N LYS A 438 44.49 50.85 16.13
CA LYS A 438 43.12 51.31 15.81
C LYS A 438 42.08 50.17 15.77
N GLY A 439 42.48 48.93 15.99
CA GLY A 439 41.60 47.77 16.07
C GLY A 439 41.81 46.73 14.95
N PRO A 440 41.22 45.53 15.12
CA PRO A 440 41.42 44.44 14.15
C PRO A 440 40.75 44.76 12.82
N GLY A 441 41.49 44.52 11.73
CA GLY A 441 41.01 44.69 10.37
C GLY A 441 40.97 46.11 9.85
N THR A 442 41.40 47.10 10.64
CA THR A 442 41.65 48.46 10.13
C THR A 442 42.83 48.48 9.19
N SER A 443 42.79 49.30 8.14
CA SER A 443 43.85 49.43 7.13
C SER A 443 44.55 50.76 7.24
N CYS A 444 45.79 50.80 6.71
CA CYS A 444 46.51 52.05 6.50
C CYS A 444 46.21 52.64 5.10
N ALA A 445 44.98 52.52 4.60
CA ALA A 445 44.54 53.18 3.38
C ALA A 445 44.38 54.69 3.64
N ASP A 446 44.75 55.48 2.63
CA ASP A 446 44.57 56.94 2.56
C ASP A 446 43.53 57.15 1.44
N GLY A 447 42.30 57.33 1.80
CA GLY A 447 41.17 57.37 0.86
C GLY A 447 40.94 58.74 0.24
N ASP A 448 41.32 59.79 0.95
CA ASP A 448 41.18 61.20 0.51
C ASP A 448 42.49 61.75 -0.10
N GLY A 449 43.61 61.07 0.09
CA GLY A 449 44.90 61.41 -0.55
C GLY A 449 45.66 62.55 0.13
N ASP A 450 45.33 62.81 1.39
CA ASP A 450 46.00 63.90 2.13
C ASP A 450 47.38 63.51 2.69
N GLY A 451 47.77 62.23 2.58
CA GLY A 451 49.02 61.67 3.03
C GLY A 451 49.00 61.12 4.46
N THR A 452 47.83 61.10 5.11
CA THR A 452 47.58 60.44 6.39
C THR A 452 46.65 59.27 6.14
N ALA A 453 46.86 58.14 6.78
CA ALA A 453 45.91 57.02 6.67
C ALA A 453 44.61 57.35 7.41
N ASP A 454 43.46 57.11 6.75
CA ASP A 454 42.11 57.43 7.30
C ASP A 454 41.92 56.92 8.74
N ALA A 455 42.43 55.74 9.04
CA ALA A 455 42.40 55.17 10.38
C ALA A 455 43.22 55.97 11.42
N CYS A 456 44.17 56.77 10.96
CA CYS A 456 45.07 57.55 11.82
C CYS A 456 44.65 59.01 12.02
N GLU A 457 43.70 59.44 11.29
CA GLU A 457 43.12 60.78 11.45
C GLU A 457 42.33 60.94 12.72
N ALA A 458 42.17 62.20 13.18
CA ALA A 458 41.25 62.51 14.23
C ALA A 458 39.81 62.37 13.69
N SER A 459 38.98 61.64 14.38
CA SER A 459 37.58 61.50 13.97
C SER A 459 36.93 62.89 13.80
N ASN A 460 36.58 63.22 12.55
CA ASN A 460 35.85 64.45 12.26
C ASN A 460 34.40 64.22 12.70
N PRO A 461 33.83 65.04 13.61
CA PRO A 461 32.43 64.91 14.03
C PRO A 461 31.44 65.00 12.87
N ALA A 462 31.80 65.61 11.75
CA ALA A 462 30.98 65.73 10.55
C ALA A 462 31.04 64.53 9.64
N ASP A 463 31.94 63.60 9.79
CA ASP A 463 31.98 62.26 9.19
C ASP A 463 31.01 61.36 9.94
N LEU A 464 29.75 61.37 9.49
CA LEU A 464 28.64 60.68 10.20
C LEU A 464 28.58 59.21 9.86
N ASN A 465 29.18 58.76 8.74
CA ASN A 465 29.24 57.38 8.33
C ASN A 465 30.53 56.68 8.77
N GLY A 466 31.55 57.45 9.14
CA GLY A 466 32.84 56.95 9.64
C GLY A 466 33.74 56.42 8.55
N ASP A 467 33.58 56.89 7.28
CA ASP A 467 34.43 56.44 6.16
C ASP A 467 35.70 57.25 5.97
N GLY A 468 35.91 58.26 6.79
CA GLY A 468 37.07 59.13 6.79
C GLY A 468 36.92 60.39 5.95
N VAL A 469 35.86 60.51 5.16
CA VAL A 469 35.61 61.64 4.23
C VAL A 469 34.30 62.30 4.51
N VAL A 470 34.25 63.59 4.79
CA VAL A 470 32.97 64.31 4.96
C VAL A 470 32.42 64.66 3.58
N GLY A 471 31.38 63.89 3.16
CA GLY A 471 30.87 63.93 1.80
C GLY A 471 29.35 63.85 1.66
N ALA A 472 28.90 63.45 0.47
CA ALA A 472 27.47 63.38 0.14
C ALA A 472 26.74 62.32 0.97
N ALA A 473 27.42 61.27 1.42
CA ALA A 473 26.87 60.22 2.31
C ALA A 473 26.47 60.82 3.67
N ASP A 474 27.34 61.66 4.25
CA ASP A 474 27.11 62.31 5.55
C ASP A 474 25.97 63.31 5.50
N ILE A 475 25.89 64.09 4.41
CA ILE A 475 24.69 64.95 4.17
C ILE A 475 23.42 64.08 4.18
N THR A 476 23.44 62.94 3.54
CA THR A 476 22.27 62.03 3.48
C THR A 476 21.89 61.56 4.89
N ILE A 477 22.84 61.23 5.74
CA ILE A 477 22.62 60.81 7.12
C ILE A 477 22.06 62.00 7.93
N LEU A 478 22.67 63.17 7.81
CA LEU A 478 22.21 64.38 8.51
C LEU A 478 20.78 64.76 8.06
N LEU A 479 20.48 64.73 6.77
CA LEU A 479 19.14 65.01 6.25
C LEU A 479 18.10 63.96 6.65
N SER A 480 18.50 62.72 6.82
CA SER A 480 17.60 61.67 7.29
C SER A 480 17.22 61.84 8.79
N ALA A 481 18.07 62.49 9.54
CA ALA A 481 17.86 62.83 10.94
C ALA A 481 17.28 64.26 11.14
N TRP A 482 16.91 64.96 10.09
CA TRP A 482 16.45 66.36 10.13
C TRP A 482 15.25 66.54 11.08
N GLY A 483 15.38 67.48 12.00
CA GLY A 483 14.36 67.77 13.03
C GLY A 483 14.32 66.79 14.19
N ALA A 484 15.20 65.80 14.22
CA ALA A 484 15.35 64.91 15.37
C ALA A 484 16.00 65.66 16.56
N ALA A 485 15.67 65.24 17.75
CA ALA A 485 16.24 65.78 18.96
C ALA A 485 17.58 65.10 19.32
N GLY A 486 18.68 65.79 19.15
CA GLY A 486 20.03 65.29 19.49
C GLY A 486 20.53 64.20 18.56
N GLY A 487 21.58 63.49 18.93
CA GLY A 487 22.20 62.39 18.20
C GLY A 487 23.50 62.78 17.49
N SER A 488 24.13 61.86 16.74
CA SER A 488 25.41 62.11 16.06
C SER A 488 25.34 63.19 14.98
N ALA A 489 24.16 63.44 14.44
CA ALA A 489 23.93 64.45 13.41
C ALA A 489 23.66 65.85 13.95
N ASP A 490 23.52 66.01 15.28
CA ASP A 490 23.48 67.31 15.98
C ASP A 490 24.92 67.76 16.25
N LEU A 491 25.53 68.34 15.24
CA LEU A 491 26.97 68.70 15.23
C LEU A 491 27.31 69.91 16.05
N ASN A 492 26.32 70.80 16.25
CA ASN A 492 26.50 72.02 17.11
C ASN A 492 26.10 71.79 18.57
N GLY A 493 25.42 70.67 18.88
CA GLY A 493 24.98 70.30 20.22
C GLY A 493 23.83 71.15 20.76
N ASP A 494 23.02 71.82 19.93
CA ASP A 494 21.90 72.67 20.37
C ASP A 494 20.63 71.85 20.67
N GLY A 495 20.66 70.57 20.42
CA GLY A 495 19.59 69.63 20.74
C GLY A 495 18.62 69.37 19.58
N VAL A 496 18.81 69.89 18.37
CA VAL A 496 17.97 69.71 17.20
C VAL A 496 18.81 69.66 15.93
N VAL A 497 18.72 68.59 15.17
CA VAL A 497 19.40 68.47 13.85
C VAL A 497 18.77 69.43 12.88
N GLY A 498 19.52 70.43 12.41
CA GLY A 498 18.97 71.51 11.56
C GLY A 498 19.97 72.19 10.62
N SER A 499 19.65 73.47 10.26
CA SER A 499 20.49 74.20 9.33
C SER A 499 21.88 74.56 9.82
N ALA A 500 22.04 74.67 11.14
CA ALA A 500 23.33 74.97 11.74
C ALA A 500 24.29 73.80 11.61
N ASP A 501 23.76 72.56 11.74
CA ASP A 501 24.55 71.30 11.57
C ASP A 501 24.98 71.07 10.13
N ILE A 502 24.11 71.29 9.15
CA ILE A 502 24.48 71.27 7.74
C ILE A 502 25.62 72.29 7.48
N THR A 503 25.61 73.47 8.11
CA THR A 503 26.68 74.43 7.93
C THR A 503 28.02 73.92 8.47
N ILE A 504 27.99 73.29 9.61
CA ILE A 504 29.20 72.63 10.19
C ILE A 504 29.67 71.50 9.27
N LEU A 505 28.78 70.62 8.82
CA LEU A 505 29.14 69.54 7.89
C LEU A 505 29.75 70.09 6.62
N LEU A 506 29.13 71.09 5.97
CA LEU A 506 29.65 71.70 4.77
C LEU A 506 30.97 72.44 4.96
N SER A 507 31.23 73.00 6.17
CA SER A 507 32.51 73.60 6.47
C SER A 507 33.66 72.61 6.68
N SER A 508 33.30 71.36 6.89
CA SER A 508 34.21 70.24 7.07
C SER A 508 34.30 69.37 5.81
N TRP A 509 33.73 69.83 4.68
CA TRP A 509 33.66 69.09 3.43
C TRP A 509 35.04 68.86 2.82
N GLY A 510 35.36 67.58 2.46
CA GLY A 510 36.61 67.19 1.88
C GLY A 510 37.19 65.98 2.53
#